data_3c2ad0134819c48e77f91dbfee8b6514
#
_entry.id   3c2ad0134819c48e77f91dbfee8b6514
#
_cell.length_a   1.000
_cell.length_b   1.000
_cell.length_c   1.000
_cell.angle_alpha   90.00
_cell.angle_beta   90.00
_cell.angle_gamma   90.00
#
_symmetry.space_group_name_H-M   'P 1'
#
loop_
_entity.id
_entity.type
_entity.pdbx_description
1 polymer ?
#
loop_
_entity_poly.entity_id
_entity_poly.type
_entity_poly.pdbx_seq_one_letter_code
_entity_poly.pdbx_strand_id
1 'polypeptide(L)'
;MKIELVPEQGVSAESAAAVPAQETAAASAGDASLEAWKKLQDDNKDLLQTLQRRQADFDNYRRQSEQRLAKEHSRGMETLVEKLLPVLDGFDLALAASSDPAVQEYSKGVEIIRKQLWDVLAKQGIERIDARGKPFNPHLHHAIESVETSEYPDGTVTQVLQQGYIFQDRVLRPAMVKVSSHSESAASGKG
;
A
#
# COMPACT_ATOMS: atom_id res chain seq x y z
N MET A 1 -35.20 15.98 46.67
CA MET A 1 -35.96 17.23 46.57
C MET A 1 -37.42 16.79 46.34
N LYS A 2 -38.25 16.95 47.33
CA LYS A 2 -39.66 16.51 47.37
C LYS A 2 -40.50 17.45 46.53
N ILE A 3 -41.30 16.88 45.62
CA ILE A 3 -42.34 17.65 44.93
C ILE A 3 -43.65 17.36 45.68
N GLU A 4 -44.17 18.45 46.21
CA GLU A 4 -45.34 18.54 47.04
C GLU A 4 -46.60 18.57 46.17
N LEU A 5 -47.54 17.70 46.47
CA LEU A 5 -48.88 17.66 45.88
C LEU A 5 -49.75 18.79 46.51
N VAL A 6 -50.41 19.52 45.67
CA VAL A 6 -51.45 20.50 46.06
C VAL A 6 -52.82 19.97 45.67
N PRO A 7 -53.85 20.03 46.50
CA PRO A 7 -55.11 19.30 46.39
C PRO A 7 -56.13 19.99 45.51
N GLU A 8 -57.03 19.15 44.99
CA GLU A 8 -58.28 19.48 44.32
C GLU A 8 -59.17 20.41 45.14
N GLN A 9 -59.70 21.40 44.49
CA GLN A 9 -61.00 22.00 44.89
C GLN A 9 -61.93 22.07 43.71
N GLY A 10 -63.04 21.36 43.84
CA GLY A 10 -64.13 21.35 42.95
C GLY A 10 -64.94 22.66 42.93
N VAL A 11 -65.42 23.01 41.76
CA VAL A 11 -66.56 23.96 41.62
C VAL A 11 -67.52 23.44 40.54
N SER A 12 -68.67 23.28 40.97
CA SER A 12 -70.02 22.99 40.44
C SER A 12 -70.32 23.34 38.99
N ALA A 13 -71.17 22.51 38.48
CA ALA A 13 -71.94 22.65 37.24
C ALA A 13 -72.82 23.92 37.21
N GLU A 14 -72.79 24.62 36.08
CA GLU A 14 -74.02 25.13 35.41
C GLU A 14 -73.58 26.02 34.24
N SER A 15 -73.94 25.64 33.05
CA SER A 15 -74.59 26.38 32.00
C SER A 15 -74.38 25.76 30.64
N ALA A 16 -75.39 25.09 30.20
CA ALA A 16 -75.49 24.68 28.77
C ALA A 16 -75.82 25.93 27.93
N ALA A 17 -75.04 26.19 26.91
CA ALA A 17 -75.48 26.53 25.57
C ALA A 17 -74.34 27.13 24.71
N ALA A 18 -74.27 26.70 23.47
CA ALA A 18 -73.52 27.28 22.36
C ALA A 18 -72.03 26.88 22.21
N VAL A 19 -71.75 25.70 21.68
CA VAL A 19 -70.54 25.42 20.97
C VAL A 19 -70.88 24.62 19.71
N PRO A 20 -70.72 25.23 18.52
CA PRO A 20 -70.25 24.42 17.43
C PRO A 20 -69.06 25.03 16.66
N ALA A 21 -68.39 26.10 17.13
CA ALA A 21 -67.31 26.72 16.37
C ALA A 21 -65.90 26.43 16.91
N GLN A 22 -65.76 25.85 18.10
CA GLN A 22 -64.43 25.56 18.71
C GLN A 22 -63.89 24.14 18.39
N GLU A 23 -64.76 23.20 18.07
CA GLU A 23 -64.31 21.82 17.74
C GLU A 23 -63.63 21.74 16.38
N THR A 24 -64.05 22.51 15.38
CA THR A 24 -63.42 22.50 14.05
C THR A 24 -62.06 23.20 14.03
N ALA A 25 -61.83 24.20 14.87
CA ALA A 25 -60.53 24.87 14.99
C ALA A 25 -59.53 24.03 15.78
N ALA A 26 -59.96 23.27 16.78
CA ALA A 26 -59.12 22.38 17.55
C ALA A 26 -58.73 21.12 16.74
N ALA A 27 -59.61 20.59 15.90
CA ALA A 27 -59.33 19.46 15.00
C ALA A 27 -58.33 19.87 13.90
N SER A 28 -58.46 21.04 13.30
CA SER A 28 -57.53 21.53 12.26
C SER A 28 -56.15 21.88 12.83
N ALA A 29 -56.05 22.36 14.08
CA ALA A 29 -54.78 22.61 14.75
C ALA A 29 -54.11 21.29 15.16
N GLY A 30 -54.88 20.26 15.49
CA GLY A 30 -54.36 18.91 15.76
C GLY A 30 -53.79 18.23 14.54
N ASP A 31 -54.46 18.33 13.39
CA ASP A 31 -53.98 17.75 12.12
C ASP A 31 -52.71 18.47 11.61
N ALA A 32 -52.66 19.78 11.67
CA ALA A 32 -51.48 20.55 11.29
C ALA A 32 -50.26 20.24 12.21
N SER A 33 -50.50 20.00 13.49
CA SER A 33 -49.45 19.60 14.44
C SER A 33 -48.96 18.17 14.19
N LEU A 34 -49.85 17.25 13.80
CA LEU A 34 -49.50 15.89 13.44
C LEU A 34 -48.68 15.80 12.12
N GLU A 35 -49.03 16.62 11.13
CA GLU A 35 -48.26 16.73 9.89
C GLU A 35 -46.87 17.32 10.14
N ALA A 36 -46.76 18.37 10.95
CA ALA A 36 -45.48 18.96 11.33
C ALA A 36 -44.61 17.93 12.11
N TRP A 37 -45.22 17.12 12.96
CA TRP A 37 -44.53 16.04 13.67
C TRP A 37 -44.01 14.94 12.75
N LYS A 38 -44.81 14.49 11.79
CA LYS A 38 -44.40 13.52 10.78
C LYS A 38 -43.25 14.07 9.94
N LYS A 39 -43.35 15.31 9.49
CA LYS A 39 -42.28 15.96 8.72
C LYS A 39 -40.99 16.06 9.53
N LEU A 40 -41.06 16.44 10.80
CA LEU A 40 -39.89 16.48 11.69
C LEU A 40 -39.26 15.10 11.90
N GLN A 41 -40.09 14.07 11.95
CA GLN A 41 -39.64 12.67 12.08
C GLN A 41 -38.96 12.17 10.80
N ASP A 42 -39.49 12.52 9.63
CA ASP A 42 -38.90 12.20 8.35
C ASP A 42 -37.57 12.97 8.15
N ASP A 43 -37.53 14.26 8.44
CA ASP A 43 -36.31 15.08 8.38
C ASP A 43 -35.22 14.51 9.34
N ASN A 44 -35.61 14.06 10.53
CA ASN A 44 -34.70 13.44 11.51
C ASN A 44 -34.15 12.11 11.00
N LYS A 45 -34.99 11.30 10.37
CA LYS A 45 -34.59 10.05 9.74
C LYS A 45 -33.61 10.27 8.58
N ASP A 46 -33.88 11.25 7.73
CA ASP A 46 -33.02 11.62 6.60
C ASP A 46 -31.68 12.17 7.09
N LEU A 47 -31.70 12.98 8.14
CA LEU A 47 -30.49 13.47 8.80
C LEU A 47 -29.64 12.32 9.37
N LEU A 48 -30.28 11.38 10.06
CA LEU A 48 -29.60 10.21 10.61
C LEU A 48 -28.97 9.34 9.50
N GLN A 49 -29.72 9.10 8.42
CA GLN A 49 -29.18 8.36 7.27
C GLN A 49 -28.00 9.12 6.62
N THR A 50 -28.12 10.43 6.49
CA THR A 50 -27.03 11.27 5.95
C THR A 50 -25.81 11.23 6.85
N LEU A 51 -25.98 11.29 8.17
CA LEU A 51 -24.89 11.17 9.14
C LEU A 51 -24.21 9.80 9.07
N GLN A 52 -24.99 8.71 9.01
CA GLN A 52 -24.45 7.36 8.87
C GLN A 52 -23.65 7.21 7.58
N ARG A 53 -24.18 7.73 6.47
CA ARG A 53 -23.46 7.71 5.20
C ARG A 53 -22.15 8.50 5.26
N ARG A 54 -22.21 9.71 5.82
CA ARG A 54 -21.01 10.54 5.97
C ARG A 54 -19.97 9.92 6.88
N GLN A 55 -20.42 9.24 7.94
CA GLN A 55 -19.51 8.49 8.82
C GLN A 55 -18.82 7.35 8.06
N ALA A 56 -19.58 6.56 7.29
CA ALA A 56 -19.02 5.49 6.46
C ALA A 56 -18.05 6.03 5.40
N ASP A 57 -18.38 7.15 4.75
CA ASP A 57 -17.51 7.80 3.77
C ASP A 57 -16.21 8.32 4.42
N PHE A 58 -16.32 8.88 5.63
CA PHE A 58 -15.15 9.34 6.39
C PHE A 58 -14.23 8.18 6.80
N ASP A 59 -14.79 7.07 7.28
CA ASP A 59 -14.02 5.89 7.67
C ASP A 59 -13.32 5.27 6.45
N ASN A 60 -14.01 5.21 5.31
CA ASN A 60 -13.42 4.78 4.04
C ASN A 60 -12.30 5.71 3.58
N TYR A 61 -12.52 7.03 3.64
CA TYR A 61 -11.51 8.03 3.29
C TYR A 61 -10.27 7.92 4.18
N ARG A 62 -10.46 7.80 5.49
CA ARG A 62 -9.38 7.64 6.47
C ARG A 62 -8.55 6.39 6.14
N ARG A 63 -9.20 5.25 5.93
CA ARG A 63 -8.53 3.99 5.59
C ARG A 63 -7.75 4.10 4.26
N GLN A 64 -8.36 4.71 3.24
CA GLN A 64 -7.69 4.93 1.96
C GLN A 64 -6.51 5.89 2.08
N SER A 65 -6.64 6.95 2.89
CA SER A 65 -5.58 7.92 3.12
C SER A 65 -4.37 7.27 3.82
N GLU A 66 -4.60 6.46 4.87
CA GLU A 66 -3.55 5.71 5.55
C GLU A 66 -2.82 4.75 4.59
N GLN A 67 -3.57 4.01 3.77
CA GLN A 67 -2.99 3.12 2.75
C GLN A 67 -2.21 3.89 1.67
N ARG A 68 -2.69 5.07 1.29
CA ARG A 68 -2.02 5.91 0.30
C ARG A 68 -0.70 6.45 0.84
N LEU A 69 -0.69 6.94 2.07
CA LEU A 69 0.53 7.40 2.74
C LEU A 69 1.58 6.29 2.86
N ALA A 70 1.18 5.08 3.25
CA ALA A 70 2.10 3.94 3.31
C ALA A 70 2.70 3.61 1.94
N LYS A 71 1.88 3.61 0.89
CA LYS A 71 2.35 3.37 -0.49
C LYS A 71 3.28 4.48 -1.00
N GLU A 72 2.99 5.74 -0.71
CA GLU A 72 3.86 6.87 -1.11
C GLU A 72 5.20 6.82 -0.39
N HIS A 73 5.22 6.43 0.89
CA HIS A 73 6.47 6.20 1.62
C HIS A 73 7.32 5.09 0.97
N SER A 74 6.72 3.94 0.66
CA SER A 74 7.42 2.85 -0.04
C SER A 74 7.96 3.29 -1.40
N ARG A 75 7.16 4.01 -2.19
CA ARG A 75 7.61 4.55 -3.50
C ARG A 75 8.75 5.54 -3.37
N GLY A 76 8.73 6.40 -2.34
CA GLY A 76 9.82 7.32 -2.06
C GLY A 76 11.13 6.57 -1.78
N MET A 77 11.06 5.50 -0.98
CA MET A 77 12.20 4.63 -0.71
C MET A 77 12.69 3.91 -1.97
N GLU A 78 11.78 3.33 -2.78
CA GLU A 78 12.11 2.70 -4.06
C GLU A 78 12.91 3.65 -4.95
N THR A 79 12.39 4.86 -5.17
CA THR A 79 13.03 5.87 -6.02
C THR A 79 14.40 6.30 -5.49
N LEU A 80 14.56 6.44 -4.17
CA LEU A 80 15.84 6.75 -3.56
C LEU A 80 16.84 5.65 -3.78
N VAL A 81 16.44 4.41 -3.52
CA VAL A 81 17.31 3.23 -3.69
C VAL A 81 17.72 3.06 -5.14
N GLU A 82 16.79 3.15 -6.09
CA GLU A 82 17.10 3.07 -7.54
C GLU A 82 18.20 4.06 -7.93
N LYS A 83 18.18 5.29 -7.37
CA LYS A 83 19.21 6.29 -7.62
C LYS A 83 20.53 6.00 -6.90
N LEU A 84 20.53 5.20 -5.84
CA LEU A 84 21.73 4.78 -5.12
C LEU A 84 22.39 3.53 -5.73
N LEU A 85 21.64 2.70 -6.48
CA LEU A 85 22.20 1.48 -7.09
C LEU A 85 23.45 1.75 -7.98
N PRO A 86 23.50 2.81 -8.81
CA PRO A 86 24.72 3.10 -9.58
C PRO A 86 25.96 3.38 -8.71
N VAL A 87 25.77 3.92 -7.50
CA VAL A 87 26.87 4.14 -6.56
C VAL A 87 27.41 2.83 -6.05
N LEU A 88 26.52 1.87 -5.71
CA LEU A 88 26.91 0.51 -5.33
C LEU A 88 27.65 -0.19 -6.46
N ASP A 89 27.16 -0.09 -7.70
CA ASP A 89 27.86 -0.64 -8.87
C ASP A 89 29.24 -0.02 -9.06
N GLY A 90 29.37 1.28 -8.79
CA GLY A 90 30.66 1.98 -8.82
C GLY A 90 31.65 1.41 -7.79
N PHE A 91 31.21 1.08 -6.58
CA PHE A 91 32.05 0.41 -5.60
C PHE A 91 32.44 -1.01 -6.04
N ASP A 92 31.51 -1.78 -6.59
CA ASP A 92 31.79 -3.13 -7.08
C ASP A 92 32.80 -3.09 -8.24
N LEU A 93 32.69 -2.11 -9.15
CA LEU A 93 33.62 -1.90 -10.24
C LEU A 93 35.02 -1.49 -9.73
N ALA A 94 35.07 -0.55 -8.78
CA ALA A 94 36.34 -0.09 -8.19
C ALA A 94 37.08 -1.23 -7.48
N LEU A 95 36.34 -2.09 -6.76
CA LEU A 95 36.91 -3.26 -6.09
C LEU A 95 37.38 -4.31 -7.10
N ALA A 96 36.66 -4.51 -8.20
CA ALA A 96 37.06 -5.45 -9.26
C ALA A 96 38.32 -4.99 -10.01
N ALA A 97 38.53 -3.67 -10.15
CA ALA A 97 39.68 -3.11 -10.82
C ALA A 97 40.97 -3.11 -9.97
N SER A 98 40.87 -3.39 -8.66
CA SER A 98 41.99 -3.33 -7.70
C SER A 98 42.85 -4.59 -7.75
N SER A 99 43.54 -4.83 -8.87
CA SER A 99 44.50 -5.96 -9.02
C SER A 99 45.92 -5.60 -8.59
N ASP A 100 46.22 -4.33 -8.31
CA ASP A 100 47.54 -3.85 -7.93
C ASP A 100 47.73 -3.97 -6.40
N PRO A 101 48.83 -4.59 -5.93
CA PRO A 101 49.14 -4.72 -4.51
C PRO A 101 49.21 -3.40 -3.74
N ALA A 102 49.64 -2.31 -4.38
CA ALA A 102 49.64 -0.98 -3.78
C ALA A 102 48.25 -0.39 -3.54
N VAL A 103 47.22 -0.87 -4.26
CA VAL A 103 45.87 -0.45 -4.17
C VAL A 103 45.03 -1.30 -3.20
N GLN A 104 45.55 -2.50 -2.84
CA GLN A 104 44.84 -3.42 -1.95
C GLN A 104 44.55 -2.88 -0.55
N GLU A 105 45.42 -2.02 -0.01
CA GLU A 105 45.21 -1.42 1.31
C GLU A 105 44.05 -0.42 1.28
N TYR A 106 43.94 0.37 0.19
CA TYR A 106 42.81 1.29 -0.02
C TYR A 106 41.52 0.53 -0.36
N SER A 107 41.60 -0.58 -1.07
CA SER A 107 40.42 -1.40 -1.44
C SER A 107 39.72 -1.99 -0.21
N LYS A 108 40.47 -2.35 0.85
CA LYS A 108 39.87 -2.76 2.13
C LYS A 108 39.01 -1.68 2.77
N GLY A 109 39.44 -0.42 2.72
CA GLY A 109 38.66 0.71 3.22
C GLY A 109 37.35 0.88 2.44
N VAL A 110 37.43 0.80 1.11
CA VAL A 110 36.25 0.88 0.22
C VAL A 110 35.29 -0.28 0.45
N GLU A 111 35.81 -1.48 0.66
CA GLU A 111 35.00 -2.67 0.96
C GLU A 111 34.21 -2.51 2.26
N ILE A 112 34.83 -1.94 3.30
CA ILE A 112 34.17 -1.66 4.58
C ILE A 112 33.01 -0.66 4.38
N ILE A 113 33.28 0.44 3.63
CA ILE A 113 32.24 1.45 3.33
C ILE A 113 31.09 0.83 2.54
N ARG A 114 31.40 0.04 1.51
CA ARG A 114 30.40 -0.68 0.72
C ARG A 114 29.55 -1.60 1.60
N LYS A 115 30.19 -2.34 2.51
CA LYS A 115 29.51 -3.24 3.44
C LYS A 115 28.59 -2.45 4.38
N GLN A 116 29.07 -1.33 4.95
CA GLN A 116 28.25 -0.48 5.82
C GLN A 116 27.03 0.07 5.08
N LEU A 117 27.21 0.55 3.84
CA LEU A 117 26.12 1.02 3.01
C LEU A 117 25.10 -0.09 2.74
N TRP A 118 25.59 -1.29 2.40
CA TRP A 118 24.76 -2.46 2.20
C TRP A 118 23.97 -2.83 3.47
N ASP A 119 24.60 -2.84 4.64
CA ASP A 119 23.95 -3.15 5.92
C ASP A 119 22.81 -2.17 6.24
N VAL A 120 22.96 -0.90 5.88
CA VAL A 120 21.90 0.10 6.01
C VAL A 120 20.73 -0.20 5.07
N LEU A 121 21.01 -0.51 3.81
CA LEU A 121 19.98 -0.83 2.81
C LEU A 121 19.24 -2.13 3.15
N ALA A 122 19.97 -3.16 3.59
CA ALA A 122 19.36 -4.43 4.00
C ALA A 122 18.42 -4.27 5.20
N LYS A 123 18.76 -3.38 6.17
CA LYS A 123 17.85 -3.05 7.28
C LYS A 123 16.56 -2.38 6.83
N GLN A 124 16.55 -1.73 5.68
CA GLN A 124 15.34 -1.16 5.08
C GLN A 124 14.51 -2.18 4.28
N GLY A 125 14.93 -3.44 4.22
CA GLY A 125 14.23 -4.53 3.53
C GLY A 125 14.62 -4.65 2.06
N ILE A 126 15.82 -4.22 1.69
CA ILE A 126 16.37 -4.42 0.34
C ILE A 126 17.14 -5.72 0.34
N GLU A 127 16.86 -6.58 -0.63
CA GLU A 127 17.49 -7.88 -0.81
C GLU A 127 18.23 -7.96 -2.13
N ARG A 128 19.34 -8.70 -2.17
CA ARG A 128 20.05 -9.02 -3.41
C ARG A 128 19.42 -10.21 -4.09
N ILE A 129 19.31 -10.15 -5.41
CA ILE A 129 18.93 -11.30 -6.20
C ILE A 129 20.15 -12.23 -6.32
N ASP A 130 20.08 -13.37 -5.65
CA ASP A 130 21.09 -14.42 -5.78
C ASP A 130 20.76 -15.24 -7.03
N ALA A 131 21.40 -14.90 -8.15
CA ALA A 131 21.13 -15.48 -9.45
C ALA A 131 22.14 -16.56 -9.85
N ARG A 132 23.39 -16.52 -9.34
CA ARG A 132 24.46 -17.39 -9.83
C ARG A 132 24.17 -18.88 -9.57
N GLY A 133 24.26 -19.70 -10.59
CA GLY A 133 24.02 -21.15 -10.49
C GLY A 133 22.54 -21.51 -10.37
N LYS A 134 21.62 -20.54 -10.46
CA LYS A 134 20.18 -20.78 -10.46
C LYS A 134 19.59 -20.77 -11.87
N PRO A 135 18.44 -21.44 -12.08
CA PRO A 135 17.76 -21.37 -13.37
C PRO A 135 17.35 -19.92 -13.69
N PHE A 136 17.42 -19.56 -14.95
CA PHE A 136 17.03 -18.26 -15.43
C PHE A 136 15.55 -18.00 -15.18
N ASN A 137 15.25 -16.85 -14.55
CA ASN A 137 13.89 -16.39 -14.31
C ASN A 137 13.70 -14.99 -14.93
N PRO A 138 12.85 -14.84 -15.97
CA PRO A 138 12.63 -13.55 -16.63
C PRO A 138 12.14 -12.42 -15.74
N HIS A 139 11.50 -12.72 -14.60
CA HIS A 139 11.02 -11.71 -13.66
C HIS A 139 12.13 -11.12 -12.80
N LEU A 140 13.21 -11.86 -12.57
CA LEU A 140 14.30 -11.49 -11.67
C LEU A 140 15.60 -11.19 -12.41
N HIS A 141 15.78 -11.77 -13.60
CA HIS A 141 17.01 -11.79 -14.36
C HIS A 141 16.82 -11.16 -15.74
N HIS A 142 17.83 -10.46 -16.20
CA HIS A 142 17.94 -9.96 -17.59
C HIS A 142 19.16 -10.61 -18.25
N ALA A 143 18.93 -11.54 -19.15
CA ALA A 143 20.01 -12.20 -19.89
C ALA A 143 20.59 -11.23 -20.95
N ILE A 144 21.89 -10.98 -20.85
CA ILE A 144 22.64 -10.14 -21.80
C ILE A 144 23.32 -11.01 -22.86
N GLU A 145 23.82 -12.14 -22.44
CA GLU A 145 24.66 -13.01 -23.24
C GLU A 145 24.37 -14.47 -22.94
N SER A 146 24.39 -15.29 -23.98
CA SER A 146 24.34 -16.74 -23.87
C SER A 146 25.72 -17.32 -24.08
N VAL A 147 26.18 -18.16 -23.18
CA VAL A 147 27.53 -18.76 -23.21
C VAL A 147 27.38 -20.25 -23.39
N GLU A 148 28.01 -20.79 -24.40
CA GLU A 148 28.10 -22.23 -24.61
C GLU A 148 29.02 -22.85 -23.54
N THR A 149 28.44 -23.66 -22.67
CA THR A 149 29.18 -24.35 -21.61
C THR A 149 28.50 -25.66 -21.24
N SER A 150 29.32 -26.66 -20.96
CA SER A 150 28.86 -27.94 -20.46
C SER A 150 28.89 -28.05 -18.92
N GLU A 151 29.36 -27.00 -18.22
CA GLU A 151 29.49 -27.01 -16.76
C GLU A 151 28.14 -26.85 -16.05
N TYR A 152 27.17 -26.19 -16.70
CA TYR A 152 25.86 -25.90 -16.13
C TYR A 152 24.75 -26.43 -17.05
N PRO A 153 23.61 -26.86 -16.50
CA PRO A 153 22.43 -27.18 -17.29
C PRO A 153 21.99 -26.02 -18.18
N ASP A 154 21.36 -26.31 -19.30
CA ASP A 154 20.83 -25.27 -20.20
C ASP A 154 19.87 -24.32 -19.48
N GLY A 155 19.96 -23.03 -19.80
CA GLY A 155 19.15 -22.02 -19.15
C GLY A 155 19.55 -21.67 -17.71
N THR A 156 20.76 -22.02 -17.27
CA THR A 156 21.27 -21.69 -15.94
C THR A 156 22.12 -20.41 -15.98
N VAL A 157 22.02 -19.57 -14.96
CA VAL A 157 22.85 -18.37 -14.82
C VAL A 157 24.29 -18.76 -14.49
N THR A 158 25.21 -18.53 -15.42
CA THR A 158 26.63 -18.82 -15.26
C THR A 158 27.37 -17.72 -14.53
N GLN A 159 27.05 -16.45 -14.86
CA GLN A 159 27.70 -15.29 -14.31
C GLN A 159 26.71 -14.15 -14.12
N VAL A 160 26.88 -13.41 -13.02
CA VAL A 160 26.18 -12.15 -12.75
C VAL A 160 27.10 -11.01 -13.15
N LEU A 161 26.69 -10.21 -14.14
CA LEU A 161 27.43 -9.04 -14.61
C LEU A 161 27.09 -7.80 -13.78
N GLN A 162 25.83 -7.68 -13.40
CA GLN A 162 25.34 -6.61 -12.55
C GLN A 162 24.30 -7.16 -11.57
N GLN A 163 24.48 -6.82 -10.29
CA GLN A 163 23.59 -7.29 -9.23
C GLN A 163 22.18 -6.76 -9.37
N GLY A 164 21.19 -7.63 -9.20
CA GLY A 164 19.79 -7.28 -9.09
C GLY A 164 19.38 -7.05 -7.63
N TYR A 165 18.31 -6.27 -7.44
CA TYR A 165 17.80 -5.92 -6.13
C TYR A 165 16.28 -5.95 -6.09
N ILE A 166 15.76 -6.41 -4.94
CA ILE A 166 14.34 -6.46 -4.61
C ILE A 166 14.13 -5.60 -3.38
N PHE A 167 13.04 -4.86 -3.35
CA PHE A 167 12.56 -4.16 -2.16
C PHE A 167 11.17 -4.69 -1.81
N GLN A 168 11.06 -5.31 -0.63
CA GLN A 168 9.87 -6.06 -0.25
C GLN A 168 9.53 -7.11 -1.34
N ASP A 169 8.38 -7.02 -2.01
CA ASP A 169 7.98 -7.96 -3.07
C ASP A 169 8.18 -7.40 -4.49
N ARG A 170 8.84 -6.24 -4.62
CA ARG A 170 9.01 -5.56 -5.90
C ARG A 170 10.46 -5.58 -6.36
N VAL A 171 10.68 -5.99 -7.59
CA VAL A 171 11.99 -5.92 -8.23
C VAL A 171 12.30 -4.47 -8.59
N LEU A 172 13.32 -3.89 -7.96
CA LEU A 172 13.84 -2.57 -8.28
C LEU A 172 14.66 -2.59 -9.55
N ARG A 173 15.51 -3.61 -9.68
CA ARG A 173 16.37 -3.81 -10.84
C ARG A 173 16.63 -5.30 -11.01
N PRO A 174 16.37 -5.91 -12.19
CA PRO A 174 16.72 -7.28 -12.46
C PRO A 174 18.25 -7.46 -12.47
N ALA A 175 18.73 -8.65 -12.13
CA ALA A 175 20.15 -8.97 -12.25
C ALA A 175 20.50 -9.15 -13.73
N MET A 176 21.56 -8.49 -14.20
CA MET A 176 22.09 -8.71 -15.54
C MET A 176 23.01 -9.91 -15.51
N VAL A 177 22.69 -10.92 -16.31
CA VAL A 177 23.31 -12.24 -16.21
C VAL A 177 23.72 -12.79 -17.58
N LYS A 178 24.72 -13.69 -17.55
CA LYS A 178 25.01 -14.61 -18.65
C LYS A 178 24.34 -15.94 -18.33
N VAL A 179 23.72 -16.56 -19.34
CA VAL A 179 23.05 -17.85 -19.22
C VAL A 179 23.78 -18.91 -20.03
N SER A 180 23.76 -20.14 -19.53
CA SER A 180 24.27 -21.30 -20.28
C SER A 180 23.33 -21.60 -21.45
N SER A 181 23.91 -21.87 -22.61
CA SER A 181 23.21 -22.53 -23.71
C SER A 181 24.00 -23.78 -24.10
N HIS A 182 23.31 -24.84 -24.32
CA HIS A 182 23.89 -25.97 -25.02
C HIS A 182 23.57 -25.79 -26.49
N SER A 183 24.61 -25.66 -27.32
CA SER A 183 24.41 -25.85 -28.73
C SER A 183 24.09 -27.35 -28.91
N GLU A 184 22.83 -27.69 -29.02
CA GLU A 184 22.42 -28.95 -29.62
C GLU A 184 22.84 -28.86 -31.07
N SER A 185 24.15 -29.15 -31.28
CA SER A 185 24.75 -29.25 -32.60
C SER A 185 23.86 -30.07 -33.47
N ALA A 186 23.29 -29.43 -34.49
CA ALA A 186 23.03 -29.94 -35.84
C ALA A 186 23.38 -31.43 -36.08
N ALA A 187 22.70 -32.33 -35.40
CA ALA A 187 22.75 -33.76 -35.66
C ALA A 187 21.34 -34.26 -36.04
N SER A 188 20.64 -33.54 -36.93
CA SER A 188 19.45 -34.08 -37.59
C SER A 188 19.27 -33.42 -38.95
N GLY A 189 20.11 -33.83 -39.88
CA GLY A 189 20.07 -33.34 -41.25
C GLY A 189 20.88 -34.22 -42.20
N LYS A 190 20.69 -35.55 -42.15
CA LYS A 190 20.95 -36.46 -43.28
C LYS A 190 20.26 -37.80 -43.02
N GLY A 191 19.18 -37.97 -43.67
CA GLY A 191 18.50 -39.23 -43.84
C GLY A 191 17.47 -39.05 -44.94
#